data_414931deac91f4048f39a3f25948a641
#
_entry.id   414931deac91f4048f39a3f25948a641
#
_cell.length_a   1.000
_cell.length_b   1.000
_cell.length_c   1.000
_cell.angle_alpha   90.00
_cell.angle_beta   90.00
_cell.angle_gamma   90.00
#
_symmetry.space_group_name_H-M   'P 1'
#
loop_
_entity.id
_entity.type
_entity.pdbx_description
1 polymer ?
#
loop_
_entity_poly.entity_id
_entity_poly.type
_entity_poly.pdbx_seq_one_letter_code
_entity_poly.pdbx_strand_id
1 'polypeptide(L)'
;MPKLEEADITAGHNIKKLLELVTSVKRLSLHTINIGREALTAVYGEDIVFNQLEHLKFCIYDDVYWSKLLYRLLIASPKLRNLEFNEQLSNDGADTLVCWKRLTSVPQCLLSSLQTFKWSIYNVSVQGKDLATYILKKSCQLKIATISIGQGLDPQKKLEMETEVKLLFRGSPTCNLVFK
;
A
#
# COMPACT_ATOMS: atom_id res chain seq x y z
N MET A 1 -18.78 22.01 13.31
CA MET A 1 -18.96 21.12 12.15
C MET A 1 -18.33 19.77 12.47
N PRO A 2 -18.99 18.64 12.22
CA PRO A 2 -18.38 17.35 12.40
C PRO A 2 -17.15 17.25 11.46
N LYS A 3 -15.99 16.88 12.00
CA LYS A 3 -14.82 16.61 11.18
C LYS A 3 -15.05 15.31 10.43
N LEU A 4 -14.80 15.29 9.13
CA LEU A 4 -14.79 14.07 8.35
C LEU A 4 -13.69 13.15 8.89
N GLU A 5 -14.06 12.02 9.49
CA GLU A 5 -13.07 11.09 10.06
C GLU A 5 -12.69 9.96 9.10
N GLU A 6 -13.58 9.66 8.17
CA GLU A 6 -13.41 8.56 7.22
C GLU A 6 -13.82 9.00 5.81
N ALA A 7 -13.10 8.55 4.80
CA ALA A 7 -13.41 8.74 3.40
C ALA A 7 -13.19 7.44 2.62
N ASP A 8 -14.12 7.15 1.71
CA ASP A 8 -14.01 6.09 0.70
C ASP A 8 -14.11 6.76 -0.67
N ILE A 9 -13.05 6.71 -1.45
CA ILE A 9 -12.95 7.43 -2.71
C ILE A 9 -12.43 6.52 -3.83
N THR A 10 -13.02 6.69 -5.00
CA THR A 10 -12.52 6.11 -6.24
C THR A 10 -11.87 7.22 -7.07
N ALA A 11 -10.61 7.07 -7.38
CA ALA A 11 -9.82 8.10 -8.03
C ALA A 11 -9.21 7.63 -9.34
N GLY A 12 -9.25 8.53 -10.32
CA GLY A 12 -8.58 8.42 -11.60
C GLY A 12 -7.82 9.72 -11.90
N HIS A 13 -8.11 10.38 -13.02
CA HIS A 13 -7.46 11.63 -13.41
C HIS A 13 -7.68 12.80 -12.42
N ASN A 14 -8.71 12.75 -11.59
CA ASN A 14 -9.04 13.77 -10.59
C ASN A 14 -8.42 13.52 -9.21
N ILE A 15 -7.48 12.59 -9.09
CA ILE A 15 -6.94 12.13 -7.80
C ILE A 15 -6.40 13.26 -6.93
N LYS A 16 -5.71 14.25 -7.52
CA LYS A 16 -5.15 15.38 -6.76
C LYS A 16 -6.24 16.11 -5.96
N LYS A 17 -7.31 16.53 -6.62
CA LYS A 17 -8.42 17.25 -5.97
C LYS A 17 -9.06 16.43 -4.84
N LEU A 18 -9.24 15.13 -5.08
CA LEU A 18 -9.83 14.24 -4.08
C LEU A 18 -8.91 14.09 -2.86
N LEU A 19 -7.61 13.92 -3.06
CA LEU A 19 -6.66 13.81 -1.96
C LEU A 19 -6.58 15.10 -1.13
N GLU A 20 -6.60 16.28 -1.75
CA GLU A 20 -6.62 17.57 -1.06
C GLU A 20 -7.83 17.72 -0.14
N LEU A 21 -9.00 17.22 -0.56
CA LEU A 21 -10.24 17.30 0.22
C LEU A 21 -10.24 16.38 1.46
N VAL A 22 -9.44 15.31 1.45
CA VAL A 22 -9.46 14.29 2.50
C VAL A 22 -8.19 14.26 3.36
N THR A 23 -7.37 15.31 3.33
CA THR A 23 -6.12 15.38 4.10
C THR A 23 -6.30 15.30 5.62
N SER A 24 -7.50 15.63 6.14
CA SER A 24 -7.81 15.62 7.57
C SER A 24 -8.42 14.33 8.10
N VAL A 25 -8.70 13.34 7.23
CA VAL A 25 -9.32 12.09 7.67
C VAL A 25 -8.35 11.20 8.45
N LYS A 26 -8.89 10.37 9.32
CA LYS A 26 -8.14 9.33 10.04
C LYS A 26 -8.12 8.02 9.29
N ARG A 27 -9.15 7.76 8.47
CA ARG A 27 -9.32 6.54 7.69
C ARG A 27 -9.58 6.88 6.24
N LEU A 28 -8.78 6.33 5.34
CA LEU A 28 -8.93 6.50 3.90
C LEU A 28 -8.99 5.15 3.21
N SER A 29 -10.08 4.90 2.49
CA SER A 29 -10.19 3.84 1.51
C SER A 29 -10.03 4.46 0.13
N LEU A 30 -8.98 4.11 -0.59
CA LEU A 30 -8.65 4.64 -1.89
C LEU A 30 -8.66 3.54 -2.93
N HIS A 31 -9.55 3.67 -3.90
CA HIS A 31 -9.66 2.79 -5.06
C HIS A 31 -9.10 3.51 -6.28
N THR A 32 -8.09 2.93 -6.94
CA THR A 32 -7.43 3.55 -8.09
C THR A 32 -7.87 2.89 -9.40
N ILE A 33 -8.24 3.72 -10.36
CA ILE A 33 -8.64 3.30 -11.70
C ILE A 33 -7.98 4.23 -12.72
N ASN A 34 -7.10 3.71 -13.56
CA ASN A 34 -6.50 4.45 -14.68
C ASN A 34 -5.94 5.82 -14.30
N ILE A 35 -5.11 5.89 -13.28
CA ILE A 35 -4.40 7.13 -12.93
C ILE A 35 -3.41 7.45 -14.05
N GLY A 36 -3.65 8.54 -14.77
CA GLY A 36 -2.74 9.00 -15.82
C GLY A 36 -1.43 9.56 -15.23
N ARG A 37 -0.37 9.57 -16.05
CA ARG A 37 0.93 10.17 -15.70
C ARG A 37 0.80 11.60 -15.20
N GLU A 38 -0.03 12.42 -15.85
CA GLU A 38 -0.25 13.82 -15.50
C GLU A 38 -0.87 13.97 -14.11
N ALA A 39 -1.88 13.16 -13.80
CA ALA A 39 -2.53 13.17 -12.49
C ALA A 39 -1.55 12.78 -11.38
N LEU A 40 -0.70 11.77 -11.63
CA LEU A 40 0.34 11.38 -10.70
C LEU A 40 1.39 12.48 -10.51
N THR A 41 1.84 13.11 -11.60
CA THR A 41 2.81 14.23 -11.54
C THR A 41 2.24 15.39 -10.71
N ALA A 42 0.96 15.69 -10.85
CA ALA A 42 0.29 16.70 -10.06
C ALA A 42 0.29 16.38 -8.54
N VAL A 43 0.13 15.11 -8.17
CA VAL A 43 0.23 14.66 -6.76
C VAL A 43 1.67 14.80 -6.22
N TYR A 44 2.67 14.53 -7.03
CA TYR A 44 4.08 14.67 -6.63
C TYR A 44 4.55 16.12 -6.48
N GLY A 45 3.98 17.04 -7.27
CA GLY A 45 4.34 18.46 -7.27
C GLY A 45 3.78 19.27 -6.09
N GLU A 46 2.95 18.65 -5.24
CA GLU A 46 2.29 19.33 -4.14
C GLU A 46 2.68 18.71 -2.78
N ASP A 47 2.76 19.56 -1.76
CA ASP A 47 3.03 19.13 -0.37
C ASP A 47 1.75 18.59 0.31
N ILE A 48 1.13 17.58 -0.30
CA ILE A 48 -0.02 16.90 0.31
C ILE A 48 0.48 16.07 1.49
N VAL A 49 0.01 16.39 2.70
CA VAL A 49 0.36 15.69 3.93
C VAL A 49 -0.90 15.25 4.67
N PHE A 50 -0.94 14.00 5.09
CA PHE A 50 -2.02 13.40 5.87
C PHE A 50 -1.60 13.30 7.34
N ASN A 51 -1.67 14.41 8.07
CA ASN A 51 -1.21 14.49 9.48
C ASN A 51 -2.05 13.67 10.46
N GLN A 52 -3.25 13.24 10.07
CA GLN A 52 -4.19 12.50 10.92
C GLN A 52 -4.44 11.07 10.46
N LEU A 53 -3.93 10.67 9.30
CA LEU A 53 -4.22 9.38 8.71
C LEU A 53 -3.57 8.26 9.51
N GLU A 54 -4.41 7.37 10.05
CA GLU A 54 -4.01 6.19 10.81
C GLU A 54 -4.31 4.89 10.07
N HIS A 55 -5.30 4.87 9.17
CA HIS A 55 -5.73 3.71 8.41
C HIS A 55 -5.77 4.05 6.92
N LEU A 56 -5.02 3.32 6.12
CA LEU A 56 -5.06 3.39 4.66
C LEU A 56 -5.44 2.02 4.10
N LYS A 57 -6.55 1.96 3.38
CA LYS A 57 -6.92 0.84 2.52
C LYS A 57 -6.69 1.26 1.08
N PHE A 58 -5.77 0.59 0.41
CA PHE A 58 -5.39 0.90 -0.97
C PHE A 58 -5.76 -0.27 -1.89
N CYS A 59 -6.69 -0.01 -2.81
CA CYS A 59 -7.21 -1.01 -3.73
C CYS A 59 -6.82 -0.65 -5.16
N ILE A 60 -6.21 -1.59 -5.89
CA ILE A 60 -5.79 -1.42 -7.27
C ILE A 60 -6.78 -2.11 -8.20
N TYR A 61 -7.24 -1.35 -9.19
CA TYR A 61 -8.00 -1.86 -10.33
C TYR A 61 -7.30 -1.41 -11.61
N ASP A 62 -6.52 -2.28 -12.22
CA ASP A 62 -5.87 -2.07 -13.52
C ASP A 62 -5.15 -0.72 -13.67
N ASP A 63 -4.26 -0.41 -12.72
CA ASP A 63 -3.53 0.85 -12.68
C ASP A 63 -2.02 0.60 -12.73
N VAL A 64 -1.36 1.15 -13.75
CA VAL A 64 0.10 0.99 -13.94
C VAL A 64 0.95 1.91 -13.05
N TYR A 65 0.36 2.97 -12.48
CA TYR A 65 1.06 3.96 -11.66
C TYR A 65 0.84 3.77 -10.15
N TRP A 66 0.14 2.74 -9.76
CA TRP A 66 -0.27 2.51 -8.37
C TRP A 66 0.89 2.53 -7.37
N SER A 67 2.02 1.93 -7.72
CA SER A 67 3.16 1.82 -6.81
C SER A 67 3.77 3.18 -6.46
N LYS A 68 3.82 4.09 -7.44
CA LYS A 68 4.30 5.46 -7.25
C LYS A 68 3.35 6.24 -6.36
N LEU A 69 2.04 6.10 -6.59
CA LEU A 69 1.03 6.73 -5.76
C LEU A 69 1.08 6.22 -4.32
N LEU A 70 1.13 4.89 -4.14
CA LEU A 70 1.21 4.29 -2.80
C LEU A 70 2.47 4.76 -2.06
N TYR A 71 3.62 4.78 -2.72
CA TYR A 71 4.85 5.28 -2.11
C TYR A 71 4.71 6.74 -1.66
N ARG A 72 4.10 7.60 -2.49
CA ARG A 72 3.83 8.99 -2.14
C ARG A 72 2.89 9.12 -0.93
N LEU A 73 1.84 8.30 -0.87
CA LEU A 73 0.92 8.28 0.26
C LEU A 73 1.61 7.82 1.56
N LEU A 74 2.48 6.82 1.50
CA LEU A 74 3.24 6.37 2.66
C LEU A 74 4.16 7.47 3.20
N ILE A 75 4.84 8.22 2.32
CA ILE A 75 5.66 9.38 2.72
C ILE A 75 4.79 10.46 3.34
N ALA A 76 3.62 10.72 2.75
CA ALA A 76 2.71 11.77 3.20
C ALA A 76 1.97 11.46 4.51
N SER A 77 2.05 10.22 5.02
CA SER A 77 1.25 9.75 6.14
C SER A 77 2.11 9.27 7.32
N PRO A 78 2.78 10.17 8.04
CA PRO A 78 3.76 9.81 9.07
C PRO A 78 3.17 9.07 10.28
N LYS A 79 1.85 9.19 10.52
CA LYS A 79 1.15 8.55 11.63
C LYS A 79 0.40 7.27 11.24
N LEU A 80 0.62 6.75 10.03
CA LEU A 80 -0.08 5.57 9.55
C LEU A 80 0.23 4.36 10.43
N ARG A 81 -0.82 3.70 10.94
CA ARG A 81 -0.75 2.52 11.82
C ARG A 81 -1.20 1.24 11.14
N ASN A 82 -2.14 1.36 10.21
CA ASN A 82 -2.76 0.22 9.55
C ASN A 82 -2.73 0.43 8.03
N LEU A 83 -2.13 -0.50 7.32
CA LEU A 83 -2.09 -0.52 5.87
C LEU A 83 -2.77 -1.79 5.35
N GLU A 84 -3.83 -1.62 4.56
CA GLU A 84 -4.44 -2.69 3.77
C GLU A 84 -4.14 -2.47 2.29
N PHE A 85 -3.55 -3.47 1.66
CA PHE A 85 -3.25 -3.47 0.24
C PHE A 85 -4.03 -4.58 -0.44
N ASN A 86 -4.92 -4.20 -1.35
CA ASN A 86 -5.77 -5.11 -2.12
C ASN A 86 -5.40 -5.03 -3.59
N GLU A 87 -4.84 -6.12 -4.10
CA GLU A 87 -4.43 -6.27 -5.48
C GLU A 87 -5.44 -7.12 -6.23
N GLN A 88 -6.29 -6.50 -7.05
CA GLN A 88 -7.30 -7.22 -7.83
C GLN A 88 -6.83 -7.55 -9.25
N LEU A 89 -6.24 -6.59 -9.93
CA LEU A 89 -5.65 -6.74 -11.26
C LEU A 89 -4.40 -5.89 -11.32
N SER A 90 -3.28 -6.46 -11.67
CA SER A 90 -2.06 -5.70 -11.95
C SER A 90 -1.62 -5.94 -13.39
N ASN A 91 -1.59 -4.89 -14.18
CA ASN A 91 -0.81 -4.90 -15.40
C ASN A 91 0.65 -4.62 -15.04
N ASP A 92 1.51 -5.60 -15.28
CA ASP A 92 2.95 -5.47 -15.07
C ASP A 92 3.60 -4.58 -16.14
N GLY A 93 3.22 -3.31 -16.16
CA GLY A 93 3.89 -2.27 -16.94
C GLY A 93 5.26 -1.96 -16.32
N ALA A 94 6.31 -2.61 -16.80
CA ALA A 94 7.65 -2.60 -16.18
C ALA A 94 8.26 -1.21 -15.96
N ASP A 95 7.93 -0.22 -16.79
CA ASP A 95 8.57 1.10 -16.78
C ASP A 95 7.92 2.13 -15.84
N THR A 96 6.77 1.83 -15.28
CA THR A 96 5.97 2.78 -14.48
C THR A 96 6.06 2.53 -12.98
N LEU A 97 6.70 1.45 -12.57
CA LEU A 97 6.70 0.94 -11.22
C LEU A 97 7.84 1.48 -10.35
N VAL A 98 7.60 1.59 -9.06
CA VAL A 98 8.65 1.87 -8.07
C VAL A 98 9.52 0.64 -7.91
N CYS A 99 10.82 0.80 -8.02
CA CYS A 99 11.74 -0.25 -7.62
C CYS A 99 11.94 -0.20 -6.08
N TRP A 100 11.11 -0.91 -5.35
CA TRP A 100 11.12 -0.94 -3.87
C TRP A 100 12.47 -1.31 -3.27
N LYS A 101 13.25 -2.14 -3.97
CA LYS A 101 14.59 -2.55 -3.53
C LYS A 101 15.64 -1.44 -3.60
N ARG A 102 15.41 -0.41 -4.43
CA ARG A 102 16.36 0.69 -4.66
C ARG A 102 15.99 1.99 -3.98
N LEU A 103 14.90 2.00 -3.21
CA LEU A 103 14.49 3.21 -2.48
C LEU A 103 15.50 3.55 -1.39
N THR A 104 16.04 4.75 -1.46
CA THR A 104 16.99 5.29 -0.48
C THR A 104 16.27 5.91 0.71
N SER A 105 15.08 6.46 0.50
CA SER A 105 14.26 7.07 1.56
C SER A 105 13.20 6.08 2.01
N VAL A 106 13.13 5.82 3.31
CA VAL A 106 12.12 4.96 3.94
C VAL A 106 11.03 5.86 4.52
N PRO A 107 9.74 5.65 4.17
CA PRO A 107 8.64 6.40 4.78
C PRO A 107 8.68 6.32 6.30
N GLN A 108 8.51 7.47 6.96
CA GLN A 108 8.57 7.58 8.43
C GLN A 108 7.60 6.63 9.13
N CYS A 109 6.40 6.43 8.56
CA CYS A 109 5.41 5.54 9.14
C CYS A 109 5.90 4.08 9.27
N LEU A 110 6.73 3.59 8.35
CA LEU A 110 7.29 2.23 8.44
C LEU A 110 8.26 2.10 9.62
N LEU A 111 9.00 3.15 9.91
CA LEU A 111 10.00 3.16 10.99
C LEU A 111 9.35 3.29 12.38
N SER A 112 8.27 4.06 12.50
CA SER A 112 7.80 4.53 13.80
C SER A 112 6.36 4.22 14.18
N SER A 113 5.45 3.96 13.24
CA SER A 113 4.02 3.90 13.58
C SER A 113 3.25 2.72 12.99
N LEU A 114 3.68 2.11 11.89
CA LEU A 114 2.94 1.03 11.24
C LEU A 114 2.92 -0.24 12.11
N GLN A 115 1.72 -0.64 12.54
CA GLN A 115 1.50 -1.79 13.44
C GLN A 115 0.86 -2.99 12.74
N THR A 116 0.03 -2.75 11.74
CA THR A 116 -0.64 -3.82 11.01
C THR A 116 -0.49 -3.64 9.51
N PHE A 117 -0.22 -4.74 8.84
CA PHE A 117 -0.19 -4.80 7.37
C PHE A 117 -1.06 -5.97 6.91
N LYS A 118 -1.97 -5.70 5.99
CA LYS A 118 -2.80 -6.71 5.35
C LYS A 118 -2.62 -6.65 3.85
N TRP A 119 -2.27 -7.78 3.27
CA TRP A 119 -2.18 -7.93 1.82
C TRP A 119 -3.19 -8.97 1.35
N SER A 120 -4.14 -8.52 0.53
CA SER A 120 -5.13 -9.39 -0.10
C SER A 120 -4.78 -9.58 -1.57
N ILE A 121 -4.56 -10.83 -1.97
CA ILE A 121 -4.04 -11.23 -3.26
C ILE A 121 -5.11 -12.00 -4.01
N TYR A 122 -5.52 -11.48 -5.14
CA TYR A 122 -6.39 -12.18 -6.08
C TYR A 122 -5.59 -12.73 -7.26
N ASN A 123 -4.49 -12.06 -7.58
CA ASN A 123 -3.55 -12.48 -8.60
C ASN A 123 -2.12 -12.20 -8.13
N VAL A 124 -1.21 -13.15 -8.29
CA VAL A 124 0.17 -12.98 -7.81
C VAL A 124 0.95 -12.13 -8.81
N SER A 125 1.27 -10.89 -8.44
CA SER A 125 2.20 -10.06 -9.19
C SER A 125 3.58 -10.02 -8.55
N VAL A 126 4.61 -9.86 -9.36
CA VAL A 126 5.99 -9.63 -8.88
C VAL A 126 6.06 -8.35 -8.05
N GLN A 127 5.32 -7.34 -8.46
CA GLN A 127 5.31 -6.02 -7.83
C GLN A 127 4.63 -6.02 -6.45
N GLY A 128 3.53 -6.75 -6.31
CA GLY A 128 2.88 -6.94 -5.02
C GLY A 128 3.78 -7.67 -4.03
N LYS A 129 4.52 -8.70 -4.49
CA LYS A 129 5.54 -9.40 -3.69
C LYS A 129 6.69 -8.48 -3.28
N ASP A 130 7.20 -7.66 -4.20
CA ASP A 130 8.27 -6.70 -3.90
C ASP A 130 7.81 -5.64 -2.88
N LEU A 131 6.58 -5.13 -3.00
CA LEU A 131 5.98 -4.24 -2.01
C LEU A 131 5.88 -4.93 -0.64
N ALA A 132 5.28 -6.12 -0.57
CA ALA A 132 5.13 -6.84 0.69
C ALA A 132 6.49 -7.12 1.35
N THR A 133 7.48 -7.52 0.57
CA THR A 133 8.86 -7.71 1.02
C THR A 133 9.43 -6.42 1.60
N TYR A 134 9.23 -5.29 0.92
CA TYR A 134 9.68 -3.98 1.39
C TYR A 134 9.02 -3.58 2.71
N ILE A 135 7.69 -3.69 2.80
CA ILE A 135 6.94 -3.37 4.01
C ILE A 135 7.40 -4.24 5.19
N LEU A 136 7.46 -5.56 5.02
CA LEU A 136 7.89 -6.49 6.07
C LEU A 136 9.32 -6.21 6.54
N LYS A 137 10.23 -5.91 5.62
CA LYS A 137 11.64 -5.65 5.92
C LYS A 137 11.88 -4.30 6.60
N LYS A 138 11.13 -3.25 6.22
CA LYS A 138 11.37 -1.88 6.67
C LYS A 138 10.53 -1.47 7.87
N SER A 139 9.46 -2.19 8.18
CA SER A 139 8.57 -1.84 9.29
C SER A 139 9.11 -2.33 10.63
N CYS A 140 9.56 -1.39 11.46
CA CYS A 140 10.20 -1.67 12.74
C CYS A 140 9.19 -1.93 13.88
N GLN A 141 7.96 -1.43 13.76
CA GLN A 141 6.90 -1.51 14.78
C GLN A 141 5.75 -2.47 14.40
N LEU A 142 5.93 -3.22 13.33
CA LEU A 142 4.89 -4.12 12.83
C LEU A 142 4.63 -5.26 13.83
N LYS A 143 3.37 -5.42 14.22
CA LYS A 143 2.89 -6.44 15.16
C LYS A 143 2.27 -7.63 14.44
N ILE A 144 1.48 -7.35 13.40
CA ILE A 144 0.74 -8.36 12.65
C ILE A 144 0.85 -8.05 11.15
N ALA A 145 1.21 -9.06 10.39
CA ALA A 145 1.09 -9.06 8.93
C ALA A 145 0.15 -10.18 8.51
N THR A 146 -0.95 -9.84 7.86
CA THR A 146 -1.94 -10.80 7.36
C THR A 146 -1.86 -10.89 5.83
N ILE A 147 -1.62 -12.09 5.34
CA ILE A 147 -1.59 -12.38 3.90
C ILE A 147 -2.82 -13.22 3.56
N SER A 148 -3.76 -12.63 2.82
CA SER A 148 -4.99 -13.31 2.39
C SER A 148 -4.86 -13.68 0.92
N ILE A 149 -4.90 -14.97 0.62
CA ILE A 149 -4.74 -15.48 -0.75
C ILE A 149 -6.10 -15.92 -1.26
N GLY A 150 -6.52 -15.35 -2.40
CA GLY A 150 -7.81 -15.64 -3.02
C GLY A 150 -7.98 -17.12 -3.38
N GLN A 151 -9.23 -17.60 -3.35
CA GLN A 151 -9.56 -19.01 -3.61
C GLN A 151 -9.31 -19.47 -5.05
N GLY A 152 -9.13 -18.54 -5.99
CA GLY A 152 -8.88 -18.84 -7.41
C GLY A 152 -7.43 -19.19 -7.75
N LEU A 153 -6.51 -19.13 -6.80
CA LEU A 153 -5.11 -19.49 -7.04
C LEU A 153 -4.90 -20.99 -6.90
N ASP A 154 -4.06 -21.53 -7.79
CA ASP A 154 -3.60 -22.92 -7.74
C ASP A 154 -2.98 -23.21 -6.36
N PRO A 155 -3.36 -24.33 -5.70
CA PRO A 155 -2.86 -24.72 -4.38
C PRO A 155 -1.33 -24.80 -4.30
N GLN A 156 -0.66 -25.20 -5.37
CA GLN A 156 0.80 -25.26 -5.43
C GLN A 156 1.41 -23.86 -5.37
N LYS A 157 0.89 -22.93 -6.15
CA LYS A 157 1.33 -21.53 -6.15
C LYS A 157 1.07 -20.86 -4.81
N LYS A 158 -0.05 -21.18 -4.17
CA LYS A 158 -0.37 -20.72 -2.83
C LYS A 158 0.68 -21.16 -1.82
N LEU A 159 1.03 -22.45 -1.81
CA LEU A 159 2.05 -23.02 -0.91
C LEU A 159 3.43 -22.41 -1.14
N GLU A 160 3.82 -22.25 -2.39
CA GLU A 160 5.10 -21.61 -2.77
C GLU A 160 5.18 -20.19 -2.22
N MET A 161 4.13 -19.40 -2.42
CA MET A 161 4.06 -18.02 -1.94
C MET A 161 4.08 -17.94 -0.41
N GLU A 162 3.32 -18.78 0.29
CA GLU A 162 3.37 -18.85 1.75
C GLU A 162 4.78 -19.17 2.25
N THR A 163 5.44 -20.10 1.60
CA THR A 163 6.81 -20.50 1.94
C THR A 163 7.79 -19.36 1.72
N GLU A 164 7.72 -18.70 0.56
CA GLU A 164 8.56 -17.53 0.25
C GLU A 164 8.38 -16.41 1.28
N VAL A 165 7.13 -16.06 1.60
CA VAL A 165 6.84 -14.97 2.55
C VAL A 165 7.28 -15.33 3.97
N LYS A 166 7.16 -16.60 4.40
CA LYS A 166 7.66 -17.07 5.70
C LYS A 166 9.17 -16.92 5.86
N LEU A 167 9.91 -17.05 4.77
CA LEU A 167 11.38 -16.93 4.74
C LEU A 167 11.88 -15.47 4.68
N LEU A 168 11.00 -14.51 4.44
CA LEU A 168 11.39 -13.10 4.37
C LEU A 168 11.90 -12.60 5.73
N PHE A 169 12.99 -11.83 5.67
CA PHE A 169 13.45 -11.08 6.84
C PHE A 169 12.42 -10.02 7.24
N ARG A 170 12.12 -9.95 8.52
CA ARG A 170 11.20 -8.96 9.12
C ARG A 170 11.98 -7.93 9.91
N GLY A 171 11.71 -6.66 9.67
CA GLY A 171 12.30 -5.55 10.41
C GLY A 171 11.85 -5.51 11.87
N SER A 172 10.62 -5.99 12.16
CA SER A 172 10.10 -6.15 13.51
C SER A 172 10.25 -7.61 13.97
N PRO A 173 11.01 -7.89 15.01
CA PRO A 173 11.21 -9.26 15.53
C PRO A 173 9.93 -9.84 16.18
N THR A 174 8.99 -8.97 16.56
CA THR A 174 7.73 -9.37 17.22
C THR A 174 6.56 -9.51 16.24
N CYS A 175 6.80 -9.34 14.93
CA CYS A 175 5.76 -9.42 13.92
C CYS A 175 5.23 -10.84 13.79
N ASN A 176 3.93 -11.02 14.07
CA ASN A 176 3.21 -12.26 13.81
C ASN A 176 2.70 -12.28 12.37
N LEU A 177 3.06 -13.33 11.62
CA LEU A 177 2.65 -13.53 10.23
C LEU A 177 1.47 -14.51 10.18
N VAL A 178 0.35 -14.06 9.61
CA VAL A 178 -0.91 -14.82 9.52
C VAL A 178 -1.29 -15.02 8.07
N PHE A 179 -1.59 -16.25 7.69
CA PHE A 179 -2.13 -16.60 6.36
C PHE A 179 -3.61 -16.96 6.46
N LYS A 180 -4.42 -16.46 5.50
CA LYS A 180 -5.88 -16.71 5.42
C LYS A 180 -6.28 -17.12 4.01
#